data_d13fe4834a14d5453257f531780e6c40
#
_entry.id   d13fe4834a14d5453257f531780e6c40
#
_cell.length_a   1.000
_cell.length_b   1.000
_cell.length_c   1.000
_cell.angle_alpha   90.00
_cell.angle_beta   90.00
_cell.angle_gamma   90.00
#
_symmetry.space_group_name_H-M   'P 1'
#
loop_
_entity.id
_entity.type
_entity.pdbx_description
1 polymer ?
#
loop_
_entity_poly.entity_id
_entity_poly.type
_entity_poly.pdbx_seq_one_letter_code
_entity_poly.pdbx_strand_id
1 'polypeptide(L)'
;MLGGFMLAFLGRETSLISVAVLLSLCFLLVNLLSKRTFPKIETERVLQSLGEGFRFIAKTKIVPWAISLDLVSVLFGGVIALLPIFAEDILKIGPEGLGYLRAAPSIGALITMIALTRFPPTRHAWRNMLLAVAGFGLFTLLFAYSDYLWLSLFALAMTGACDSISVVIRQTILQIYPPENMRGRVAAVNGMFVSSSNELGAFESGLAAKYLGPVIATVFGGSMTLLVVALSWAKTKDLFGVDITQAEQK
;
A
#
# COMPACT_ATOMS: atom_id res chain seq x y z
N MET A 1 -15.65 -0.57 2.35
CA MET A 1 -16.73 0.32 1.89
C MET A 1 -18.10 -0.37 1.90
N LEU A 2 -18.34 -1.42 1.09
CA LEU A 2 -19.61 -2.13 1.08
C LEU A 2 -20.09 -2.57 2.47
N GLY A 3 -19.20 -3.13 3.30
CA GLY A 3 -19.54 -3.54 4.66
C GLY A 3 -19.98 -2.41 5.59
N GLY A 4 -19.40 -1.21 5.46
CA GLY A 4 -19.82 -0.03 6.23
C GLY A 4 -21.21 0.47 5.80
N PHE A 5 -21.47 0.49 4.49
CA PHE A 5 -22.81 0.81 3.96
C PHE A 5 -23.86 -0.22 4.40
N MET A 6 -23.53 -1.50 4.33
CA MET A 6 -24.43 -2.56 4.79
C MET A 6 -24.75 -2.44 6.28
N LEU A 7 -23.74 -2.13 7.11
CA LEU A 7 -23.94 -1.89 8.55
C LEU A 7 -24.86 -0.70 8.82
N ALA A 8 -24.70 0.40 8.07
CA ALA A 8 -25.47 1.62 8.26
C ALA A 8 -26.94 1.47 7.79
N PHE A 9 -27.18 0.76 6.68
CA PHE A 9 -28.52 0.68 6.08
C PHE A 9 -29.29 -0.61 6.41
N LEU A 10 -28.60 -1.73 6.61
CA LEU A 10 -29.23 -3.05 6.80
C LEU A 10 -29.14 -3.55 8.23
N GLY A 11 -28.43 -2.83 9.10
CA GLY A 11 -28.20 -3.23 10.48
C GLY A 11 -27.15 -4.35 10.62
N ARG A 12 -26.76 -4.62 11.87
CA ARG A 12 -25.65 -5.51 12.20
C ARG A 12 -25.91 -6.97 11.79
N GLU A 13 -27.12 -7.48 12.10
CA GLU A 13 -27.45 -8.88 11.86
C GLU A 13 -27.50 -9.22 10.36
N THR A 14 -28.21 -8.38 9.59
CA THR A 14 -28.34 -8.56 8.13
C THR A 14 -26.99 -8.45 7.43
N SER A 15 -26.10 -7.57 7.90
CA SER A 15 -24.75 -7.43 7.37
C SER A 15 -23.91 -8.68 7.59
N LEU A 16 -23.97 -9.27 8.78
CA LEU A 16 -23.26 -10.52 9.09
C LEU A 16 -23.78 -11.70 8.28
N ILE A 17 -25.11 -11.81 8.12
CA ILE A 17 -25.73 -12.86 7.30
C ILE A 17 -25.30 -12.70 5.83
N SER A 18 -25.29 -11.49 5.30
CA SER A 18 -24.86 -11.23 3.91
C SER A 18 -23.41 -11.63 3.67
N VAL A 19 -22.50 -11.34 4.62
CA VAL A 19 -21.10 -11.77 4.54
C VAL A 19 -21.01 -13.30 4.60
N ALA A 20 -21.75 -13.95 5.50
CA ALA A 20 -21.76 -15.41 5.59
C ALA A 20 -22.28 -16.08 4.31
N VAL A 21 -23.33 -15.53 3.69
CA VAL A 21 -23.88 -16.01 2.41
C VAL A 21 -22.84 -15.84 1.28
N LEU A 22 -22.17 -14.69 1.17
CA LEU A 22 -21.14 -14.46 0.17
C LEU A 22 -19.94 -15.41 0.34
N LEU A 23 -19.49 -15.63 1.57
CA LEU A 23 -18.41 -16.58 1.85
C LEU A 23 -18.81 -18.02 1.51
N SER A 24 -20.05 -18.42 1.83
CA SER A 24 -20.59 -19.72 1.48
C SER A 24 -20.68 -19.91 -0.03
N LEU A 25 -21.11 -18.88 -0.76
CA LEU A 25 -21.14 -18.87 -2.22
C LEU A 25 -19.73 -19.00 -2.82
N CYS A 26 -18.77 -18.23 -2.32
CA CYS A 26 -17.37 -18.36 -2.73
C CYS A 26 -16.83 -19.76 -2.48
N PHE A 27 -17.12 -20.36 -1.32
CA PHE A 27 -16.73 -21.71 -0.99
C PHE A 27 -17.32 -22.76 -1.97
N LEU A 28 -18.61 -22.61 -2.29
CA LEU A 28 -19.27 -23.48 -3.29
C LEU A 28 -18.64 -23.33 -4.68
N LEU A 29 -18.39 -22.09 -5.13
CA LEU A 29 -17.76 -21.83 -6.42
C LEU A 29 -16.34 -22.40 -6.50
N VAL A 30 -15.55 -22.29 -5.44
CA VAL A 30 -14.21 -22.88 -5.37
C VAL A 30 -14.26 -24.41 -5.46
N ASN A 31 -15.27 -25.04 -4.83
CA ASN A 31 -15.45 -26.51 -4.92
C ASN A 31 -15.88 -26.98 -6.32
N LEU A 32 -16.52 -26.12 -7.12
CA LEU A 32 -16.89 -26.41 -8.51
C LEU A 32 -15.69 -26.30 -9.47
N LEU A 33 -14.60 -25.64 -9.05
CA LEU A 33 -13.37 -25.58 -9.84
C LEU A 33 -12.75 -26.98 -9.95
N SER A 34 -12.57 -27.44 -11.17
CA SER A 34 -11.92 -28.72 -11.46
C SER A 34 -10.55 -28.79 -10.79
N LYS A 35 -10.29 -29.87 -10.05
CA LYS A 35 -8.98 -30.14 -9.43
C LYS A 35 -7.93 -30.27 -10.52
N ARG A 36 -7.25 -29.20 -10.88
CA ARG A 36 -6.03 -29.31 -11.69
C ARG A 36 -4.95 -29.92 -10.80
N THR A 37 -4.48 -31.07 -11.19
CA THR A 37 -3.24 -31.67 -10.64
C THR A 37 -2.08 -30.77 -11.04
N PHE A 38 -1.67 -29.90 -10.14
CA PHE A 38 -0.40 -29.20 -10.32
C PHE A 38 0.74 -30.24 -10.21
N PRO A 39 1.77 -30.13 -11.06
CA PRO A 39 2.95 -30.99 -10.89
C PRO A 39 3.45 -30.82 -9.46
N LYS A 40 3.77 -31.94 -8.83
CA LYS A 40 4.28 -31.98 -7.45
C LYS A 40 5.58 -31.19 -7.41
N ILE A 41 5.49 -29.91 -7.01
CA ILE A 41 6.68 -29.13 -6.72
C ILE A 41 7.31 -29.79 -5.50
N GLU A 42 8.54 -30.30 -5.65
CA GLU A 42 9.30 -30.79 -4.50
C GLU A 42 9.27 -29.71 -3.43
N THR A 43 8.81 -30.06 -2.24
CA THR A 43 8.70 -29.18 -1.10
C THR A 43 10.11 -28.81 -0.64
N GLU A 44 10.76 -27.91 -1.37
CA GLU A 44 11.91 -27.20 -0.84
C GLU A 44 11.50 -26.60 0.51
N ARG A 45 12.37 -26.71 1.49
CA ARG A 45 12.11 -26.15 2.83
C ARG A 45 11.73 -24.67 2.67
N VAL A 46 10.55 -24.27 3.11
CA VAL A 46 10.00 -22.92 2.93
C VAL A 46 11.02 -21.84 3.34
N LEU A 47 11.76 -22.08 4.42
CA LEU A 47 12.81 -21.17 4.89
C LEU A 47 13.97 -21.02 3.90
N GLN A 48 14.36 -22.11 3.22
CA GLN A 48 15.40 -22.06 2.19
C GLN A 48 14.93 -21.23 0.98
N SER A 49 13.71 -21.45 0.55
CA SER A 49 13.08 -20.74 -0.55
C SER A 49 12.96 -19.24 -0.28
N LEU A 50 12.55 -18.85 0.95
CA LEU A 50 12.54 -17.46 1.40
C LEU A 50 13.94 -16.86 1.45
N GLY A 51 14.95 -17.62 1.95
CA GLY A 51 16.33 -17.18 1.98
C GLY A 51 16.92 -16.90 0.60
N GLU A 52 16.55 -17.70 -0.41
CA GLU A 52 16.94 -17.46 -1.80
C GLU A 52 16.27 -16.21 -2.38
N GLY A 53 14.98 -15.99 -2.10
CA GLY A 53 14.28 -14.77 -2.46
C GLY A 53 14.94 -13.52 -1.85
N PHE A 54 15.28 -13.59 -0.56
CA PHE A 54 15.96 -12.49 0.13
C PHE A 54 17.36 -12.22 -0.46
N ARG A 55 18.13 -13.29 -0.74
CA ARG A 55 19.47 -13.16 -1.37
C ARG A 55 19.38 -12.55 -2.77
N PHE A 56 18.37 -12.91 -3.55
CA PHE A 56 18.12 -12.29 -4.87
C PHE A 56 17.82 -10.80 -4.74
N ILE A 57 16.89 -10.44 -3.83
CA ILE A 57 16.55 -9.04 -3.54
C ILE A 57 17.80 -8.25 -3.20
N ALA A 58 18.65 -8.74 -2.29
CA ALA A 58 19.86 -8.05 -1.84
C ALA A 58 20.91 -7.88 -2.96
N LYS A 59 20.95 -8.78 -3.94
CA LYS A 59 21.88 -8.70 -5.08
C LYS A 59 21.44 -7.76 -6.19
N THR A 60 20.15 -7.49 -6.31
CA THR A 60 19.58 -6.67 -7.40
C THR A 60 19.52 -5.22 -6.96
N LYS A 61 20.14 -4.30 -7.71
CA LYS A 61 20.32 -2.90 -7.28
C LYS A 61 18.99 -2.15 -7.05
N ILE A 62 18.01 -2.31 -7.93
CA ILE A 62 16.74 -1.56 -7.86
C ILE A 62 15.73 -2.15 -6.87
N VAL A 63 15.69 -3.47 -6.73
CA VAL A 63 14.65 -4.17 -5.95
C VAL A 63 14.69 -3.82 -4.46
N PRO A 64 15.85 -3.85 -3.76
CA PRO A 64 15.90 -3.48 -2.35
C PRO A 64 15.52 -2.01 -2.11
N TRP A 65 15.90 -1.10 -3.02
CA TRP A 65 15.50 0.29 -2.92
C TRP A 65 13.99 0.47 -3.06
N ALA A 66 13.36 -0.25 -4.01
CA ALA A 66 11.92 -0.20 -4.22
C ALA A 66 11.13 -0.74 -3.01
N ILE A 67 11.58 -1.86 -2.44
CA ILE A 67 10.96 -2.45 -1.25
C ILE A 67 11.19 -1.56 -0.02
N SER A 68 12.42 -1.06 0.19
CA SER A 68 12.76 -0.24 1.36
C SER A 68 12.05 1.11 1.35
N LEU A 69 11.91 1.75 0.18
CA LEU A 69 11.19 3.01 0.05
C LEU A 69 9.73 2.86 0.48
N ASP A 70 9.07 1.82 0.00
CA ASP A 70 7.69 1.50 0.36
C ASP A 70 7.55 1.14 1.85
N LEU A 71 8.41 0.22 2.32
CA LEU A 71 8.43 -0.22 3.70
C LEU A 71 8.50 0.96 4.69
N VAL A 72 9.44 1.88 4.46
CA VAL A 72 9.62 3.04 5.34
C VAL A 72 8.46 4.03 5.19
N SER A 73 7.96 4.22 3.96
CA SER A 73 6.82 5.12 3.72
C SER A 73 5.55 4.61 4.39
N VAL A 74 5.30 3.31 4.36
CA VAL A 74 4.15 2.68 5.02
C VAL A 74 4.33 2.64 6.53
N LEU A 75 5.54 2.34 7.01
CA LEU A 75 5.85 2.30 8.44
C LEU A 75 5.56 3.64 9.12
N PHE A 76 5.99 4.73 8.53
CA PHE A 76 5.78 6.07 9.09
C PHE A 76 4.52 6.77 8.57
N GLY A 77 3.94 6.31 7.45
CA GLY A 77 2.73 6.88 6.85
C GLY A 77 1.41 6.32 7.39
N GLY A 78 1.38 5.67 8.55
CA GLY A 78 0.26 4.93 9.13
C GLY A 78 -0.98 5.76 9.52
N VAL A 79 -1.32 6.78 8.76
CA VAL A 79 -2.47 7.70 8.99
C VAL A 79 -3.79 6.97 9.16
N ILE A 80 -3.98 5.84 8.45
CA ILE A 80 -5.25 5.07 8.49
C ILE A 80 -5.58 4.59 9.90
N ALA A 81 -4.58 4.26 10.71
CA ALA A 81 -4.75 3.86 12.10
C ALA A 81 -5.24 5.01 13.00
N LEU A 82 -4.94 6.25 12.63
CA LEU A 82 -5.30 7.46 13.38
C LEU A 82 -6.63 8.08 12.95
N LEU A 83 -7.23 7.64 11.84
CA LEU A 83 -8.48 8.20 11.33
C LEU A 83 -9.64 8.23 12.35
N PRO A 84 -9.82 7.23 13.24
CA PRO A 84 -10.85 7.33 14.27
C PRO A 84 -10.65 8.53 15.20
N ILE A 85 -9.41 8.79 15.65
CA ILE A 85 -9.06 9.92 16.51
C ILE A 85 -9.30 11.26 15.78
N PHE A 86 -8.88 11.35 14.50
CA PHE A 86 -9.16 12.53 13.68
C PHE A 86 -10.66 12.78 13.49
N ALA A 87 -11.45 11.72 13.29
CA ALA A 87 -12.89 11.85 13.10
C ALA A 87 -13.64 12.32 14.37
N GLU A 88 -13.22 11.85 15.54
CA GLU A 88 -13.89 12.14 16.82
C GLU A 88 -13.39 13.43 17.43
N ASP A 89 -12.07 13.59 17.57
CA ASP A 89 -11.47 14.66 18.38
C ASP A 89 -11.18 15.94 17.59
N ILE A 90 -10.77 15.81 16.31
CA ILE A 90 -10.31 16.96 15.51
C ILE A 90 -11.43 17.47 14.62
N LEU A 91 -11.93 16.62 13.72
CA LEU A 91 -12.97 17.00 12.75
C LEU A 91 -14.39 16.97 13.34
N LYS A 92 -14.61 16.26 14.43
CA LYS A 92 -15.90 16.12 15.14
C LYS A 92 -17.05 15.70 14.22
N ILE A 93 -16.80 14.77 13.31
CA ILE A 93 -17.73 14.34 12.26
C ILE A 93 -18.42 12.99 12.56
N GLY A 94 -18.07 12.38 13.70
CA GLY A 94 -18.70 11.15 14.16
C GLY A 94 -18.41 9.90 13.29
N PRO A 95 -19.14 8.79 13.54
CA PRO A 95 -18.89 7.51 12.84
C PRO A 95 -19.13 7.54 11.34
N GLU A 96 -20.09 8.33 10.87
CA GLU A 96 -20.38 8.48 9.43
C GLU A 96 -19.21 9.16 8.70
N GLY A 97 -18.68 10.22 9.30
CA GLY A 97 -17.51 10.93 8.78
C GLY A 97 -16.27 10.04 8.74
N LEU A 98 -16.07 9.16 9.73
CA LEU A 98 -15.01 8.16 9.71
C LEU A 98 -15.14 7.21 8.50
N GLY A 99 -16.36 6.85 8.14
CA GLY A 99 -16.64 6.06 6.93
C GLY A 99 -16.14 6.76 5.66
N TYR A 100 -16.39 8.06 5.52
CA TYR A 100 -15.91 8.86 4.40
C TYR A 100 -14.38 8.99 4.39
N LEU A 101 -13.76 9.25 5.54
CA LEU A 101 -12.30 9.33 5.64
C LEU A 101 -11.62 8.01 5.24
N ARG A 102 -12.15 6.87 5.67
CA ARG A 102 -11.63 5.54 5.28
C ARG A 102 -11.87 5.21 3.80
N ALA A 103 -12.91 5.77 3.21
CA ALA A 103 -13.26 5.56 1.82
C ALA A 103 -12.37 6.38 0.87
N ALA A 104 -11.96 7.57 1.28
CA ALA A 104 -11.27 8.54 0.43
C ALA A 104 -9.99 7.99 -0.22
N PRO A 105 -9.04 7.32 0.50
CA PRO A 105 -7.85 6.73 -0.14
C PRO A 105 -8.21 5.69 -1.19
N SER A 106 -9.23 4.86 -0.93
CA SER A 106 -9.66 3.82 -1.87
C SER A 106 -10.27 4.41 -3.15
N ILE A 107 -10.98 5.52 -3.04
CA ILE A 107 -11.52 6.25 -4.20
C ILE A 107 -10.38 6.83 -5.03
N GLY A 108 -9.42 7.49 -4.40
CA GLY A 108 -8.23 8.01 -5.06
C GLY A 108 -7.44 6.92 -5.77
N ALA A 109 -7.21 5.78 -5.09
CA ALA A 109 -6.57 4.61 -5.65
C ALA A 109 -7.30 4.07 -6.89
N LEU A 110 -8.62 3.92 -6.83
CA LEU A 110 -9.44 3.41 -7.93
C LEU A 110 -9.35 4.31 -9.17
N ILE A 111 -9.53 5.62 -8.99
CA ILE A 111 -9.44 6.60 -10.08
C ILE A 111 -8.05 6.54 -10.72
N THR A 112 -7.01 6.49 -9.90
CA THR A 112 -5.63 6.44 -10.38
C THR A 112 -5.36 5.12 -11.10
N MET A 113 -5.79 3.98 -10.60
CA MET A 113 -5.61 2.70 -11.29
C MET A 113 -6.28 2.69 -12.66
N ILE A 114 -7.49 3.25 -12.79
CA ILE A 114 -8.15 3.42 -14.09
C ILE A 114 -7.31 4.33 -15.01
N ALA A 115 -6.79 5.43 -14.50
CA ALA A 115 -5.94 6.33 -15.29
C ALA A 115 -4.63 5.64 -15.74
N LEU A 116 -4.02 4.82 -14.88
CA LEU A 116 -2.79 4.09 -15.18
C LEU A 116 -2.97 3.01 -16.26
N THR A 117 -4.17 2.50 -16.50
CA THR A 117 -4.44 1.61 -17.65
C THR A 117 -4.25 2.34 -18.98
N ARG A 118 -4.51 3.65 -19.02
CA ARG A 118 -4.37 4.49 -20.21
C ARG A 118 -2.99 5.14 -20.31
N PHE A 119 -2.40 5.49 -19.17
CA PHE A 119 -1.13 6.20 -19.06
C PHE A 119 -0.16 5.45 -18.12
N PRO A 120 0.39 4.30 -18.56
CA PRO A 120 1.27 3.52 -17.70
C PRO A 120 2.59 4.26 -17.43
N PRO A 121 3.06 4.34 -16.17
CA PRO A 121 4.26 5.07 -15.77
C PRO A 121 5.52 4.25 -16.02
N THR A 122 5.70 3.71 -17.24
CA THR A 122 6.79 2.80 -17.60
C THR A 122 8.11 3.53 -17.85
N ARG A 123 8.06 4.74 -18.42
CA ARG A 123 9.25 5.57 -18.64
C ARG A 123 9.68 6.24 -17.33
N HIS A 124 10.98 6.21 -17.05
CA HIS A 124 11.56 6.77 -15.82
C HIS A 124 10.87 6.26 -14.56
N ALA A 125 10.54 4.97 -14.52
CA ALA A 125 9.71 4.36 -13.49
C ALA A 125 10.20 4.65 -12.07
N TRP A 126 11.52 4.58 -11.84
CA TRP A 126 12.10 4.89 -10.53
C TRP A 126 11.83 6.34 -10.09
N ARG A 127 12.03 7.31 -10.99
CA ARG A 127 11.74 8.71 -10.69
C ARG A 127 10.26 8.96 -10.42
N ASN A 128 9.38 8.33 -11.20
CA ASN A 128 7.93 8.43 -11.01
C ASN A 128 7.51 7.82 -9.66
N MET A 129 8.13 6.72 -9.25
CA MET A 129 7.90 6.12 -7.94
C MET A 129 8.32 7.05 -6.80
N LEU A 130 9.50 7.68 -6.89
CA LEU A 130 9.95 8.66 -5.89
C LEU A 130 9.02 9.87 -5.81
N LEU A 131 8.55 10.40 -6.95
CA LEU A 131 7.60 11.51 -6.99
C LEU A 131 6.23 11.11 -6.39
N ALA A 132 5.79 9.90 -6.66
CA ALA A 132 4.55 9.38 -6.08
C ALA A 132 4.66 9.28 -4.55
N VAL A 133 5.75 8.72 -4.02
CA VAL A 133 5.97 8.63 -2.57
C VAL A 133 6.17 10.01 -1.95
N ALA A 134 6.80 10.97 -2.65
CA ALA A 134 6.86 12.36 -2.20
C ALA A 134 5.47 12.98 -2.11
N GLY A 135 4.63 12.77 -3.12
CA GLY A 135 3.24 13.19 -3.12
C GLY A 135 2.46 12.60 -1.95
N PHE A 136 2.63 11.30 -1.68
CA PHE A 136 2.04 10.64 -0.52
C PHE A 136 2.42 11.36 0.78
N GLY A 137 3.71 11.64 1.02
CA GLY A 137 4.17 12.38 2.21
C GLY A 137 3.60 13.78 2.30
N LEU A 138 3.56 14.53 1.18
CA LEU A 138 3.00 15.90 1.14
C LEU A 138 1.50 15.90 1.45
N PHE A 139 0.72 15.01 0.88
CA PHE A 139 -0.72 14.93 1.15
C PHE A 139 -1.01 14.38 2.55
N THR A 140 -0.13 13.56 3.13
CA THR A 140 -0.18 13.20 4.55
C THR A 140 0.00 14.42 5.45
N LEU A 141 0.96 15.30 5.13
CA LEU A 141 1.14 16.57 5.86
C LEU A 141 -0.07 17.50 5.68
N LEU A 142 -0.61 17.60 4.46
CA LEU A 142 -1.80 18.39 4.20
C LEU A 142 -3.00 17.89 5.03
N PHE A 143 -3.17 16.57 5.14
CA PHE A 143 -4.20 15.96 5.99
C PHE A 143 -3.97 16.31 7.47
N ALA A 144 -2.73 16.24 7.97
CA ALA A 144 -2.40 16.51 9.37
C ALA A 144 -2.82 17.90 9.83
N TYR A 145 -2.74 18.90 8.93
CA TYR A 145 -3.12 20.30 9.20
C TYR A 145 -4.54 20.65 8.76
N SER A 146 -5.32 19.67 8.31
CA SER A 146 -6.67 19.91 7.82
C SER A 146 -7.71 19.89 8.94
N ASP A 147 -8.39 21.02 9.14
CA ASP A 147 -9.53 21.16 10.06
C ASP A 147 -10.88 21.04 9.33
N TYR A 148 -10.88 20.83 8.01
CA TYR A 148 -12.08 20.79 7.18
C TYR A 148 -12.26 19.40 6.55
N LEU A 149 -13.45 18.84 6.65
CA LEU A 149 -13.76 17.52 6.10
C LEU A 149 -13.39 17.38 4.60
N TRP A 150 -13.77 18.35 3.77
CA TRP A 150 -13.50 18.29 2.34
C TRP A 150 -12.01 18.31 2.00
N LEU A 151 -11.22 19.11 2.73
CA LEU A 151 -9.78 19.14 2.56
C LEU A 151 -9.15 17.82 3.02
N SER A 152 -9.62 17.28 4.14
CA SER A 152 -9.20 15.97 4.64
C SER A 152 -9.49 14.84 3.66
N LEU A 153 -10.71 14.82 3.09
CA LEU A 153 -11.10 13.84 2.07
C LEU A 153 -10.24 13.94 0.81
N PHE A 154 -10.01 15.18 0.32
CA PHE A 154 -9.14 15.41 -0.82
C PHE A 154 -7.70 14.95 -0.54
N ALA A 155 -7.12 15.35 0.59
CA ALA A 155 -5.77 14.95 0.98
C ALA A 155 -5.64 13.42 1.07
N LEU A 156 -6.57 12.75 1.73
CA LEU A 156 -6.60 11.29 1.83
C LEU A 156 -6.82 10.60 0.46
N ALA A 157 -7.68 11.13 -0.41
CA ALA A 157 -7.83 10.59 -1.76
C ALA A 157 -6.52 10.70 -2.55
N MET A 158 -5.81 11.82 -2.41
CA MET A 158 -4.51 12.01 -3.07
C MET A 158 -3.40 11.12 -2.47
N THR A 159 -3.43 10.82 -1.15
CA THR A 159 -2.50 9.80 -0.61
C THR A 159 -2.74 8.45 -1.25
N GLY A 160 -3.99 8.01 -1.37
CA GLY A 160 -4.34 6.75 -2.04
C GLY A 160 -3.97 6.72 -3.52
N ALA A 161 -4.13 7.85 -4.22
CA ALA A 161 -3.71 8.02 -5.61
C ALA A 161 -2.19 7.84 -5.78
N CYS A 162 -1.41 8.53 -4.95
CA CYS A 162 0.05 8.47 -4.95
C CYS A 162 0.55 7.07 -4.58
N ASP A 163 -0.03 6.45 -3.56
CA ASP A 163 0.30 5.08 -3.16
C ASP A 163 0.08 4.09 -4.29
N SER A 164 -1.05 4.18 -5.00
CA SER A 164 -1.35 3.31 -6.14
C SER A 164 -0.31 3.39 -7.26
N ILE A 165 0.21 4.59 -7.57
CA ILE A 165 1.29 4.76 -8.55
C ILE A 165 2.54 4.02 -8.07
N SER A 166 2.93 4.21 -6.81
CA SER A 166 4.09 3.55 -6.21
C SER A 166 3.94 2.02 -6.23
N VAL A 167 2.78 1.51 -5.83
CA VAL A 167 2.48 0.08 -5.79
C VAL A 167 2.55 -0.53 -7.19
N VAL A 168 1.96 0.10 -8.22
CA VAL A 168 2.00 -0.42 -9.61
C VAL A 168 3.44 -0.49 -10.11
N ILE A 169 4.23 0.56 -9.95
CA ILE A 169 5.63 0.57 -10.39
C ILE A 169 6.43 -0.50 -9.65
N ARG A 170 6.30 -0.58 -8.33
CA ARG A 170 7.00 -1.56 -7.51
C ARG A 170 6.64 -2.99 -7.90
N GLN A 171 5.34 -3.30 -8.04
CA GLN A 171 4.89 -4.63 -8.45
C GLN A 171 5.41 -5.01 -9.83
N THR A 172 5.47 -4.05 -10.76
CA THR A 172 6.05 -4.26 -12.09
C THR A 172 7.55 -4.57 -11.99
N ILE A 173 8.32 -3.83 -11.20
CA ILE A 173 9.74 -4.11 -10.94
C ILE A 173 9.92 -5.53 -10.37
N LEU A 174 9.09 -5.92 -9.40
CA LEU A 174 9.16 -7.24 -8.76
C LEU A 174 8.75 -8.40 -9.67
N GLN A 175 8.06 -8.13 -10.77
CA GLN A 175 7.68 -9.14 -11.76
C GLN A 175 8.69 -9.27 -12.90
N ILE A 176 9.30 -8.16 -13.31
CA ILE A 176 10.19 -8.14 -14.49
C ILE A 176 11.63 -8.55 -14.13
N TYR A 177 12.18 -8.04 -13.02
CA TYR A 177 13.58 -8.27 -12.67
C TYR A 177 13.91 -9.70 -12.22
N PRO A 178 13.06 -10.40 -11.46
CA PRO A 178 13.35 -11.77 -11.09
C PRO A 178 13.11 -12.75 -12.24
N PRO A 179 13.99 -13.77 -12.41
CA PRO A 179 13.72 -14.87 -13.33
C PRO A 179 12.45 -15.62 -12.90
N GLU A 180 11.80 -16.32 -13.84
CA GLU A 180 10.49 -16.94 -13.61
C GLU A 180 10.43 -17.86 -12.39
N ASN A 181 11.47 -18.64 -12.16
CA ASN A 181 11.58 -19.56 -11.03
C ASN A 181 11.74 -18.85 -9.67
N MET A 182 12.07 -17.54 -9.65
CA MET A 182 12.27 -16.73 -8.44
C MET A 182 11.10 -15.77 -8.15
N ARG A 183 10.22 -15.49 -9.12
CA ARG A 183 9.14 -14.50 -8.98
C ARG A 183 8.26 -14.76 -7.75
N GLY A 184 7.84 -16.01 -7.54
CA GLY A 184 7.02 -16.39 -6.38
C GLY A 184 7.75 -16.19 -5.05
N ARG A 185 9.05 -16.51 -4.99
CA ARG A 185 9.88 -16.33 -3.79
C ARG A 185 10.07 -14.87 -3.44
N VAL A 186 10.38 -14.04 -4.44
CA VAL A 186 10.51 -12.59 -4.28
C VAL A 186 9.18 -11.94 -3.88
N ALA A 187 8.06 -12.36 -4.49
CA ALA A 187 6.74 -11.88 -4.13
C ALA A 187 6.35 -12.25 -2.69
N ALA A 188 6.67 -13.47 -2.24
CA ALA A 188 6.42 -13.90 -0.86
C ALA A 188 7.22 -13.04 0.15
N VAL A 189 8.51 -12.79 -0.10
CA VAL A 189 9.35 -11.93 0.73
C VAL A 189 8.80 -10.50 0.76
N ASN A 190 8.44 -9.94 -0.40
CA ASN A 190 7.81 -8.61 -0.47
C ASN A 190 6.49 -8.56 0.32
N GLY A 191 5.64 -9.59 0.20
CA GLY A 191 4.39 -9.69 0.95
C GLY A 191 4.62 -9.67 2.46
N MET A 192 5.63 -10.41 2.95
CA MET A 192 6.01 -10.37 4.37
C MET A 192 6.44 -8.97 4.81
N PHE A 193 7.27 -8.29 4.03
CA PHE A 193 7.71 -6.92 4.34
C PHE A 193 6.52 -5.95 4.38
N VAL A 194 5.66 -5.97 3.37
CA VAL A 194 4.49 -5.07 3.30
C VAL A 194 3.54 -5.32 4.48
N SER A 195 3.20 -6.58 4.78
CA SER A 195 2.32 -6.90 5.91
C SER A 195 2.93 -6.47 7.24
N SER A 196 4.22 -6.79 7.47
CA SER A 196 4.90 -6.40 8.70
C SER A 196 4.98 -4.87 8.86
N SER A 197 5.23 -4.14 7.77
CA SER A 197 5.29 -2.68 7.81
C SER A 197 3.95 -2.04 8.11
N ASN A 198 2.86 -2.58 7.58
CA ASN A 198 1.51 -2.10 7.88
C ASN A 198 1.19 -2.25 9.38
N GLU A 199 1.44 -3.43 9.95
CA GLU A 199 1.15 -3.70 11.37
C GLU A 199 2.07 -2.89 12.31
N LEU A 200 3.37 -2.85 12.01
CA LEU A 200 4.34 -2.06 12.78
C LEU A 200 4.06 -0.56 12.65
N GLY A 201 3.67 -0.09 11.47
CA GLY A 201 3.32 1.31 11.23
C GLY A 201 2.04 1.72 11.97
N ALA A 202 1.03 0.84 12.01
CA ALA A 202 -0.17 1.08 12.79
C ALA A 202 0.15 1.16 14.30
N PHE A 203 1.02 0.27 14.80
CA PHE A 203 1.48 0.28 16.19
C PHE A 203 2.31 1.54 16.50
N GLU A 204 3.29 1.88 15.66
CA GLU A 204 4.12 3.08 15.81
C GLU A 204 3.29 4.35 15.82
N SER A 205 2.40 4.52 14.82
CA SER A 205 1.53 5.68 14.70
C SER A 205 0.58 5.79 15.91
N GLY A 206 0.03 4.68 16.41
CA GLY A 206 -0.79 4.66 17.61
C GLY A 206 -0.01 5.07 18.87
N LEU A 207 1.24 4.58 19.00
CA LEU A 207 2.12 4.94 20.10
C LEU A 207 2.54 6.41 20.03
N ALA A 208 2.94 6.89 18.86
CA ALA A 208 3.28 8.29 18.63
C ALA A 208 2.10 9.21 18.92
N ALA A 209 0.88 8.85 18.49
CA ALA A 209 -0.33 9.62 18.77
C ALA A 209 -0.65 9.69 20.28
N LYS A 210 -0.39 8.62 21.02
CA LYS A 210 -0.59 8.59 22.48
C LYS A 210 0.30 9.59 23.21
N TYR A 211 1.56 9.73 22.79
CA TYR A 211 2.54 10.56 23.49
C TYR A 211 2.66 11.98 22.94
N LEU A 212 2.52 12.17 21.65
CA LEU A 212 2.73 13.42 20.94
C LEU A 212 1.42 14.06 20.46
N GLY A 213 0.34 13.31 20.49
CA GLY A 213 -0.93 13.70 19.88
C GLY A 213 -1.02 13.31 18.40
N PRO A 214 -2.25 13.16 17.86
CA PRO A 214 -2.49 12.60 16.51
C PRO A 214 -1.95 13.50 15.39
N VAL A 215 -2.03 14.82 15.53
CA VAL A 215 -1.53 15.76 14.53
C VAL A 215 -0.01 15.67 14.41
N ILE A 216 0.71 15.74 15.54
CA ILE A 216 2.19 15.69 15.54
C ILE A 216 2.66 14.33 15.06
N ALA A 217 2.01 13.23 15.44
CA ALA A 217 2.32 11.89 14.95
C ALA A 217 2.18 11.80 13.42
N THR A 218 1.11 12.36 12.85
CA THR A 218 0.89 12.38 11.40
C THR A 218 1.91 13.29 10.69
N VAL A 219 2.25 14.44 11.26
CA VAL A 219 3.31 15.33 10.73
C VAL A 219 4.67 14.63 10.75
N PHE A 220 4.99 13.92 11.83
CA PHE A 220 6.20 13.13 11.92
C PHE A 220 6.27 12.09 10.81
N GLY A 221 5.19 11.32 10.61
CA GLY A 221 5.12 10.29 9.56
C GLY A 221 5.29 10.85 8.15
N GLY A 222 4.57 11.92 7.80
CA GLY A 222 4.71 12.60 6.51
C GLY A 222 6.11 13.17 6.28
N SER A 223 6.71 13.77 7.32
CA SER A 223 8.06 14.33 7.27
C SER A 223 9.12 13.25 7.08
N MET A 224 9.00 12.12 7.78
CA MET A 224 9.90 10.97 7.64
C MET A 224 9.82 10.37 6.24
N THR A 225 8.61 10.26 5.67
CA THR A 225 8.42 9.83 4.28
C THR A 225 9.17 10.74 3.30
N LEU A 226 9.03 12.07 3.44
CA LEU A 226 9.74 13.03 2.59
C LEU A 226 11.25 12.97 2.75
N LEU A 227 11.74 12.79 3.99
CA LEU A 227 13.16 12.63 4.27
C LEU A 227 13.73 11.39 3.58
N VAL A 228 13.03 10.26 3.65
CA VAL A 228 13.46 9.02 2.99
C VAL A 228 13.45 9.16 1.46
N VAL A 229 12.44 9.84 0.91
CA VAL A 229 12.42 10.18 -0.52
C VAL A 229 13.63 11.04 -0.90
N ALA A 230 13.94 12.09 -0.13
CA ALA A 230 15.09 12.97 -0.41
C ALA A 230 16.42 12.20 -0.34
N LEU A 231 16.61 11.33 0.65
CA LEU A 231 17.78 10.48 0.78
C LEU A 231 17.89 9.47 -0.38
N SER A 232 16.77 8.84 -0.76
CA SER A 232 16.71 7.92 -1.88
C SER A 232 17.01 8.63 -3.20
N TRP A 233 16.44 9.84 -3.41
CA TRP A 233 16.71 10.68 -4.56
C TRP A 233 18.20 11.00 -4.72
N ALA A 234 18.86 11.37 -3.61
CA ALA A 234 20.29 11.70 -3.62
C ALA A 234 21.18 10.50 -3.93
N LYS A 235 20.81 9.29 -3.43
CA LYS A 235 21.63 8.08 -3.54
C LYS A 235 21.38 7.23 -4.79
N THR A 236 20.26 7.43 -5.49
CA THR A 236 19.81 6.55 -6.58
C THR A 236 19.63 7.29 -7.91
N LYS A 237 20.41 8.35 -8.14
CA LYS A 237 20.38 9.12 -9.40
C LYS A 237 20.65 8.26 -10.65
N ASP A 238 21.47 7.24 -10.49
CA ASP A 238 21.82 6.28 -11.53
C ASP A 238 20.64 5.37 -11.94
N LEU A 239 19.59 5.27 -11.12
CA LEU A 239 18.38 4.52 -11.41
C LEU A 239 17.31 5.34 -12.14
N PHE A 240 17.50 6.65 -12.32
CA PHE A 240 16.50 7.53 -12.94
C PHE A 240 16.20 7.22 -14.41
N GLY A 241 17.16 6.63 -15.11
CA GLY A 241 17.02 6.20 -16.51
C GLY A 241 16.34 4.83 -16.67
N VAL A 242 15.92 4.19 -15.62
CA VAL A 242 15.29 2.86 -15.71
C VAL A 242 13.96 2.96 -16.44
N ASP A 243 13.90 2.32 -17.61
CA ASP A 243 12.71 2.15 -18.42
C ASP A 243 12.28 0.68 -18.35
N ILE A 244 11.10 0.46 -17.77
CA ILE A 244 10.58 -0.89 -17.54
C ILE A 244 10.16 -1.54 -18.86
N THR A 245 9.80 -0.75 -19.88
CA THR A 245 9.40 -1.26 -21.20
C THR A 245 10.54 -1.99 -21.92
N GLN A 246 11.80 -1.58 -21.70
CA GLN A 246 12.96 -2.22 -22.30
C GLN A 246 13.45 -3.47 -21.56
N ALA A 247 13.06 -3.60 -20.29
CA ALA A 247 13.43 -4.77 -19.48
C ALA A 247 12.57 -6.01 -19.81
N GLU A 248 11.40 -5.81 -20.41
CA GLU A 248 10.48 -6.87 -20.83
C GLU A 248 10.93 -7.58 -22.14
N GLN A 249 11.87 -6.97 -22.89
CA GLN A 249 12.35 -7.48 -24.18
C GLN A 249 13.69 -8.24 -24.07
N LYS A 250 14.25 -8.40 -22.90
CA LYS A 250 15.49 -9.16 -22.62
C LYS A 250 15.18 -10.45 -21.85
#